data_f4dd932a1e1835bf2d63767df6c4e583
#
_entry.id   f4dd932a1e1835bf2d63767df6c4e583
#
_cell.length_a   1.000
_cell.length_b   1.000
_cell.length_c   1.000
_cell.angle_alpha   90.00
_cell.angle_beta   90.00
_cell.angle_gamma   90.00
#
_symmetry.space_group_name_H-M   'P 1'
#
loop_
_entity.id
_entity.type
_entity.pdbx_description
1 polymer ?
#
loop_
_entity_poly.entity_id
_entity_poly.type
_entity_poly.pdbx_seq_one_letter_code
_entity_poly.pdbx_strand_id
1 'polypeptide(L)'
;GGSLGGMQVLEWAASYPDRVRTAVPIATAPYHSAQNIAFDEVGRQAIMADPDWRGGNYLIQGTNPHRGLAIARMVAHITYLSEPALHNKFGRRLQDRDAVTFGFDADFQVESYLRHQGSTFVDRFDANSYLYITRAMDYFDLAERYDGVLAEAFLGSETRFCVISFTSDWLYPTPESRKIVHALNAVAANVSFAEIVSDNGHDSFLLDELEFRNVLGGFLTGAAEHRGLTINGAPARP
;
A
#
# COMPACT_ATOMS: atom_id res chain seq x y z
N GLY A 1 9.65 1.05 3.60
CA GLY A 1 8.29 1.60 3.52
C GLY A 1 7.34 0.64 2.85
N GLY A 2 6.05 0.66 3.27
CA GLY A 2 4.99 -0.17 2.68
C GLY A 2 4.13 0.61 1.67
N SER A 3 3.57 -0.09 0.67
CA SER A 3 2.64 0.49 -0.31
C SER A 3 3.25 1.71 -1.02
N LEU A 4 2.59 2.88 -1.03
CA LEU A 4 3.17 4.16 -1.49
C LEU A 4 4.55 4.44 -0.88
N GLY A 5 4.75 4.13 0.41
CA GLY A 5 6.05 4.27 1.06
C GLY A 5 7.13 3.37 0.43
N GLY A 6 6.75 2.22 -0.13
CA GLY A 6 7.63 1.36 -0.91
C GLY A 6 8.03 1.98 -2.25
N MET A 7 7.10 2.65 -2.95
CA MET A 7 7.40 3.42 -4.16
C MET A 7 8.41 4.54 -3.87
N GLN A 8 8.21 5.26 -2.76
CA GLN A 8 9.15 6.29 -2.31
C GLN A 8 10.53 5.70 -2.01
N VAL A 9 10.60 4.53 -1.35
CA VAL A 9 11.87 3.83 -1.09
C VAL A 9 12.60 3.48 -2.39
N LEU A 10 11.88 2.96 -3.38
CA LEU A 10 12.44 2.64 -4.69
C LEU A 10 12.95 3.89 -5.42
N GLU A 11 12.14 4.95 -5.41
CA GLU A 11 12.51 6.25 -6.01
C GLU A 11 13.77 6.83 -5.35
N TRP A 12 13.87 6.81 -4.02
CA TRP A 12 15.05 7.26 -3.31
C TRP A 12 16.29 6.41 -3.63
N ALA A 13 16.13 5.09 -3.70
CA ALA A 13 17.24 4.19 -4.02
C ALA A 13 17.76 4.36 -5.46
N ALA A 14 16.85 4.66 -6.41
CA ALA A 14 17.21 4.92 -7.80
C ALA A 14 17.80 6.31 -8.01
N SER A 15 17.19 7.35 -7.43
CA SER A 15 17.60 8.75 -7.65
C SER A 15 18.79 9.18 -6.79
N TYR A 16 19.00 8.56 -5.63
CA TYR A 16 20.03 8.93 -4.68
C TYR A 16 20.79 7.70 -4.13
N PRO A 17 21.40 6.85 -4.99
CA PRO A 17 22.01 5.58 -4.57
C PRO A 17 23.11 5.76 -3.51
N ASP A 18 23.85 6.85 -3.54
CA ASP A 18 24.90 7.15 -2.55
C ASP A 18 24.34 7.51 -1.16
N ARG A 19 23.06 7.84 -1.08
CA ARG A 19 22.39 8.24 0.18
C ARG A 19 21.63 7.08 0.82
N VAL A 20 21.25 6.07 0.04
CA VAL A 20 20.47 4.93 0.51
C VAL A 20 21.36 3.70 0.63
N ARG A 21 21.58 3.26 1.86
CA ARG A 21 22.43 2.09 2.13
C ARG A 21 21.61 0.80 2.22
N THR A 22 20.36 0.93 2.63
CA THR A 22 19.46 -0.18 2.84
C THR A 22 18.06 0.24 2.42
N ALA A 23 17.38 -0.56 1.63
CA ALA A 23 16.03 -0.30 1.14
C ALA A 23 15.13 -1.50 1.39
N VAL A 24 13.96 -1.26 1.99
CA VAL A 24 12.97 -2.31 2.24
C VAL A 24 11.63 -1.87 1.64
N PRO A 25 11.40 -2.13 0.33
CA PRO A 25 10.09 -1.97 -0.27
C PRO A 25 9.20 -3.14 0.13
N ILE A 26 8.01 -2.84 0.67
CA ILE A 26 7.06 -3.81 1.24
C ILE A 26 5.71 -3.64 0.56
N ALA A 27 5.10 -4.71 0.07
CA ALA A 27 3.75 -4.69 -0.52
C ALA A 27 3.58 -3.52 -1.51
N THR A 28 4.45 -3.44 -2.51
CA THR A 28 4.55 -2.31 -3.44
C THR A 28 4.87 -2.76 -4.86
N ALA A 29 4.85 -1.81 -5.79
CA ALA A 29 5.12 -2.04 -7.20
C ALA A 29 6.05 -0.95 -7.77
N PRO A 30 6.75 -1.20 -8.90
CA PRO A 30 7.57 -0.19 -9.56
C PRO A 30 6.75 0.83 -10.36
N TYR A 31 5.47 0.57 -10.56
CA TYR A 31 4.46 1.43 -11.19
C TYR A 31 3.05 0.94 -10.85
N HIS A 32 2.03 1.79 -11.02
CA HIS A 32 0.65 1.36 -10.87
C HIS A 32 0.18 0.49 -12.04
N SER A 33 -0.44 -0.64 -11.72
CA SER A 33 -1.14 -1.47 -12.69
C SER A 33 -2.44 -0.81 -13.16
N ALA A 34 -3.00 -1.28 -14.27
CA ALA A 34 -4.32 -0.84 -14.72
C ALA A 34 -5.40 -1.05 -13.65
N GLN A 35 -5.29 -2.10 -12.82
CA GLN A 35 -6.19 -2.36 -11.71
C GLN A 35 -6.08 -1.29 -10.62
N ASN A 36 -4.86 -0.88 -10.23
CA ASN A 36 -4.63 0.19 -9.25
C ASN A 36 -5.22 1.51 -9.76
N ILE A 37 -4.90 1.89 -11.02
CA ILE A 37 -5.43 3.09 -11.67
C ILE A 37 -6.97 3.08 -11.70
N ALA A 38 -7.59 1.92 -11.97
CA ALA A 38 -9.05 1.80 -12.00
C ALA A 38 -9.67 2.03 -10.61
N PHE A 39 -9.11 1.48 -9.55
CA PHE A 39 -9.60 1.73 -8.19
C PHE A 39 -9.45 3.20 -7.79
N ASP A 40 -8.30 3.80 -8.08
CA ASP A 40 -8.05 5.22 -7.80
C ASP A 40 -9.02 6.11 -8.58
N GLU A 41 -9.30 5.79 -9.85
CA GLU A 41 -10.24 6.54 -10.66
C GLU A 41 -11.67 6.49 -10.11
N VAL A 42 -12.14 5.33 -9.63
CA VAL A 42 -13.45 5.24 -8.97
C VAL A 42 -13.51 6.16 -7.74
N GLY A 43 -12.46 6.17 -6.92
CA GLY A 43 -12.37 7.05 -5.76
C GLY A 43 -12.38 8.54 -6.15
N ARG A 44 -11.61 8.91 -7.17
CA ARG A 44 -11.58 10.30 -7.69
C ARG A 44 -12.92 10.73 -8.25
N GLN A 45 -13.57 9.87 -9.03
CA GLN A 45 -14.90 10.15 -9.60
C GLN A 45 -15.94 10.32 -8.50
N ALA A 46 -15.90 9.52 -7.44
CA ALA A 46 -16.80 9.68 -6.30
C ALA A 46 -16.65 11.07 -5.63
N ILE A 47 -15.41 11.54 -5.45
CA ILE A 47 -15.13 12.87 -4.88
C ILE A 47 -15.59 13.97 -5.83
N MET A 48 -15.24 13.89 -7.12
CA MET A 48 -15.54 14.93 -8.10
C MET A 48 -17.04 15.02 -8.44
N ALA A 49 -17.79 13.92 -8.29
CA ALA A 49 -19.24 13.88 -8.45
C ALA A 49 -20.00 14.44 -7.22
N ASP A 50 -19.33 14.58 -6.09
CA ASP A 50 -19.96 15.18 -4.89
C ASP A 50 -20.22 16.67 -5.14
N PRO A 51 -21.49 17.14 -5.04
CA PRO A 51 -21.83 18.56 -5.26
C PRO A 51 -21.05 19.52 -4.38
N ASP A 52 -20.63 19.08 -3.20
CA ASP A 52 -19.90 19.88 -2.24
C ASP A 52 -18.40 19.98 -2.51
N TRP A 53 -17.86 19.22 -3.48
CA TRP A 53 -16.47 19.37 -3.95
C TRP A 53 -16.20 20.71 -4.64
N ARG A 54 -17.21 21.27 -5.34
CA ARG A 54 -17.15 22.61 -5.94
C ARG A 54 -15.96 22.83 -6.87
N GLY A 55 -15.59 21.80 -7.66
CA GLY A 55 -14.42 21.91 -8.54
C GLY A 55 -13.10 22.12 -7.79
N GLY A 56 -12.97 21.59 -6.57
CA GLY A 56 -11.81 21.74 -5.71
C GLY A 56 -11.80 22.99 -4.82
N ASN A 57 -12.79 23.88 -4.94
CA ASN A 57 -12.86 25.13 -4.19
C ASN A 57 -13.71 25.05 -2.91
N TYR A 58 -14.03 23.86 -2.43
CA TYR A 58 -14.94 23.63 -1.30
C TYR A 58 -14.50 24.34 -0.02
N LEU A 59 -13.20 24.43 0.30
CA LEU A 59 -12.70 25.13 1.47
C LEU A 59 -13.06 26.62 1.47
N ILE A 60 -12.92 27.29 0.30
CA ILE A 60 -13.25 28.71 0.14
C ILE A 60 -14.76 28.92 0.22
N GLN A 61 -15.53 27.93 -0.24
CA GLN A 61 -17.00 27.99 -0.25
C GLN A 61 -17.66 27.48 1.03
N GLY A 62 -16.85 27.03 2.00
CA GLY A 62 -17.35 26.53 3.29
C GLY A 62 -18.13 25.21 3.19
N THR A 63 -17.88 24.42 2.14
CA THR A 63 -18.46 23.06 1.97
C THR A 63 -17.40 21.98 2.16
N ASN A 64 -17.80 20.69 2.19
CA ASN A 64 -16.87 19.58 2.24
C ASN A 64 -17.48 18.36 1.53
N PRO A 65 -16.80 17.75 0.57
CA PRO A 65 -17.27 16.59 -0.20
C PRO A 65 -17.20 15.30 0.62
N HIS A 66 -17.84 15.26 1.78
CA HIS A 66 -17.81 14.15 2.73
C HIS A 66 -18.31 12.84 2.12
N ARG A 67 -19.36 12.90 1.29
CA ARG A 67 -19.94 11.70 0.69
C ARG A 67 -19.00 11.09 -0.32
N GLY A 68 -18.44 11.89 -1.21
CA GLY A 68 -17.49 11.43 -2.21
C GLY A 68 -16.23 10.87 -1.60
N LEU A 69 -15.66 11.59 -0.61
CA LEU A 69 -14.45 11.14 0.08
C LEU A 69 -14.70 9.86 0.91
N ALA A 70 -15.88 9.72 1.53
CA ALA A 70 -16.25 8.50 2.25
C ALA A 70 -16.35 7.30 1.30
N ILE A 71 -16.98 7.44 0.12
CA ILE A 71 -17.07 6.38 -0.90
C ILE A 71 -15.67 5.99 -1.39
N ALA A 72 -14.81 6.96 -1.67
CA ALA A 72 -13.42 6.70 -2.07
C ALA A 72 -12.70 5.86 -1.01
N ARG A 73 -12.89 6.16 0.28
CA ARG A 73 -12.32 5.39 1.38
C ARG A 73 -12.89 3.98 1.49
N MET A 74 -14.21 3.81 1.26
CA MET A 74 -14.84 2.48 1.23
C MET A 74 -14.21 1.58 0.17
N VAL A 75 -14.01 2.10 -1.05
CA VAL A 75 -13.34 1.37 -2.14
C VAL A 75 -11.92 0.97 -1.71
N ALA A 76 -11.15 1.88 -1.15
CA ALA A 76 -9.80 1.59 -0.65
C ALA A 76 -9.81 0.46 0.40
N HIS A 77 -10.75 0.47 1.35
CA HIS A 77 -10.86 -0.60 2.35
C HIS A 77 -11.19 -1.98 1.78
N ILE A 78 -11.90 -2.04 0.65
CA ILE A 78 -12.12 -3.32 -0.06
C ILE A 78 -10.77 -3.84 -0.60
N THR A 79 -9.92 -2.97 -1.12
CA THR A 79 -8.63 -3.38 -1.69
C THR A 79 -7.57 -3.74 -0.64
N TYR A 80 -7.71 -3.25 0.60
CA TYR A 80 -6.75 -3.52 1.67
C TYR A 80 -6.91 -4.89 2.31
N LEU A 81 -8.11 -5.47 2.25
CA LEU A 81 -8.41 -6.79 2.80
C LEU A 81 -8.49 -7.84 1.69
N SER A 82 -8.06 -9.04 1.98
CA SER A 82 -8.28 -10.18 1.10
C SER A 82 -9.73 -10.69 1.21
N GLU A 83 -10.15 -11.53 0.25
CA GLU A 83 -11.45 -12.22 0.35
C GLU A 83 -11.52 -13.10 1.61
N PRO A 84 -10.51 -13.94 1.93
CA PRO A 84 -10.49 -14.69 3.19
C PRO A 84 -10.60 -13.78 4.44
N ALA A 85 -9.91 -12.65 4.48
CA ALA A 85 -10.01 -11.71 5.60
C ALA A 85 -11.43 -11.13 5.74
N LEU A 86 -12.05 -10.73 4.63
CA LEU A 86 -13.45 -10.25 4.63
C LEU A 86 -14.42 -11.34 5.06
N HIS A 87 -14.23 -12.57 4.54
CA HIS A 87 -15.06 -13.72 4.91
C HIS A 87 -14.94 -14.06 6.40
N ASN A 88 -13.74 -14.18 6.93
CA ASN A 88 -13.48 -14.50 8.32
C ASN A 88 -14.02 -13.40 9.26
N LYS A 89 -13.82 -12.14 8.88
CA LYS A 89 -14.22 -10.99 9.69
C LYS A 89 -15.73 -10.76 9.69
N PHE A 90 -16.40 -10.89 8.56
CA PHE A 90 -17.80 -10.52 8.40
C PHE A 90 -18.69 -11.67 7.91
N GLY A 91 -18.25 -12.48 6.95
CA GLY A 91 -19.06 -13.48 6.27
C GLY A 91 -20.33 -12.84 5.70
N ARG A 92 -21.47 -13.46 5.94
CA ARG A 92 -22.80 -12.92 5.62
C ARG A 92 -23.59 -12.56 6.89
N ARG A 93 -22.89 -12.21 7.97
CA ARG A 93 -23.54 -11.87 9.23
C ARG A 93 -24.33 -10.56 9.11
N LEU A 94 -25.55 -10.57 9.66
CA LEU A 94 -26.40 -9.39 9.75
C LEU A 94 -25.92 -8.45 10.86
N GLN A 95 -26.16 -7.16 10.65
CA GLN A 95 -25.82 -6.09 11.60
C GLN A 95 -27.02 -5.82 12.51
N ASP A 96 -26.94 -6.25 13.78
CA ASP A 96 -27.90 -5.98 14.83
C ASP A 96 -29.37 -6.29 14.44
N ARG A 97 -29.59 -7.37 13.67
CA ARG A 97 -30.92 -7.80 13.20
C ARG A 97 -30.95 -9.29 12.87
N ASP A 98 -32.16 -9.87 12.85
CA ASP A 98 -32.38 -11.28 12.62
C ASP A 98 -32.80 -11.62 11.17
N ALA A 99 -33.17 -10.63 10.38
CA ALA A 99 -33.59 -10.81 8.99
C ALA A 99 -33.21 -9.61 8.11
N VAL A 100 -33.08 -9.85 6.81
CA VAL A 100 -32.88 -8.79 5.80
C VAL A 100 -34.14 -7.93 5.65
N THR A 101 -33.94 -6.62 5.42
CA THR A 101 -35.04 -5.67 5.38
C THR A 101 -35.52 -5.32 3.99
N PHE A 102 -34.75 -5.71 2.95
CA PHE A 102 -34.95 -5.28 1.55
C PHE A 102 -34.91 -3.74 1.36
N GLY A 103 -34.40 -3.03 2.37
CA GLY A 103 -34.15 -1.59 2.31
C GLY A 103 -32.74 -1.27 1.82
N PHE A 104 -32.35 0.03 1.96
CA PHE A 104 -31.00 0.52 1.61
C PHE A 104 -30.15 0.86 2.84
N ASP A 105 -30.61 0.52 4.02
CA ASP A 105 -29.81 0.56 5.25
C ASP A 105 -28.83 -0.62 5.29
N ALA A 106 -27.86 -0.55 6.19
CA ALA A 106 -26.88 -1.62 6.34
C ALA A 106 -27.53 -2.87 6.96
N ASP A 107 -27.80 -3.88 6.15
CA ASP A 107 -28.25 -5.19 6.60
C ASP A 107 -27.07 -6.06 7.07
N PHE A 108 -25.93 -5.99 6.38
CA PHE A 108 -24.76 -6.82 6.68
C PHE A 108 -23.68 -6.05 7.44
N GLN A 109 -22.93 -6.77 8.28
CA GLN A 109 -21.83 -6.20 9.06
C GLN A 109 -20.77 -5.54 8.18
N VAL A 110 -20.48 -6.09 7.00
CA VAL A 110 -19.51 -5.52 6.06
C VAL A 110 -19.96 -4.14 5.55
N GLU A 111 -21.25 -3.94 5.32
CA GLU A 111 -21.79 -2.63 4.91
C GLU A 111 -21.61 -1.59 6.02
N SER A 112 -21.95 -1.95 7.26
CA SER A 112 -21.74 -1.11 8.44
C SER A 112 -20.25 -0.77 8.61
N TYR A 113 -19.36 -1.76 8.47
CA TYR A 113 -17.92 -1.56 8.52
C TYR A 113 -17.43 -0.55 7.49
N LEU A 114 -17.80 -0.72 6.22
CA LEU A 114 -17.39 0.20 5.15
C LEU A 114 -17.90 1.62 5.38
N ARG A 115 -19.17 1.78 5.79
CA ARG A 115 -19.73 3.09 6.13
C ARG A 115 -18.98 3.74 7.29
N HIS A 116 -18.63 2.98 8.33
CA HIS A 116 -17.84 3.48 9.45
C HIS A 116 -16.45 3.93 9.00
N GLN A 117 -15.75 3.14 8.18
CA GLN A 117 -14.43 3.50 7.66
C GLN A 117 -14.49 4.77 6.80
N GLY A 118 -15.52 4.91 5.98
CA GLY A 118 -15.75 6.12 5.20
C GLY A 118 -16.01 7.35 6.10
N SER A 119 -16.94 7.25 7.04
CA SER A 119 -17.33 8.37 7.91
C SER A 119 -16.20 8.86 8.83
N THR A 120 -15.37 7.95 9.36
CA THR A 120 -14.23 8.33 10.21
C THR A 120 -13.07 8.92 9.43
N PHE A 121 -12.98 8.64 8.12
CA PHE A 121 -11.90 9.16 7.29
C PHE A 121 -12.08 10.63 6.93
N VAL A 122 -13.32 11.07 6.69
CA VAL A 122 -13.62 12.45 6.24
C VAL A 122 -13.27 13.51 7.26
N ASP A 123 -13.18 13.15 8.54
CA ASP A 123 -12.83 14.07 9.63
C ASP A 123 -11.32 14.34 9.72
N ARG A 124 -10.49 13.51 9.05
CA ARG A 124 -9.03 13.54 9.18
C ARG A 124 -8.28 13.62 7.86
N PHE A 125 -8.97 13.64 6.73
CA PHE A 125 -8.32 13.66 5.43
C PHE A 125 -8.97 14.64 4.48
N ASP A 126 -8.14 15.31 3.68
CA ASP A 126 -8.58 16.32 2.73
C ASP A 126 -8.85 15.69 1.35
N ALA A 127 -9.98 16.06 0.72
CA ALA A 127 -10.42 15.49 -0.53
C ALA A 127 -9.49 15.84 -1.71
N ASN A 128 -8.99 17.07 -1.79
CA ASN A 128 -8.05 17.46 -2.84
C ASN A 128 -6.71 16.73 -2.66
N SER A 129 -6.24 16.57 -1.42
CA SER A 129 -5.04 15.77 -1.13
C SER A 129 -5.21 14.32 -1.60
N TYR A 130 -6.38 13.71 -1.41
CA TYR A 130 -6.67 12.37 -1.94
C TYR A 130 -6.55 12.32 -3.47
N LEU A 131 -7.16 13.31 -4.17
CA LEU A 131 -7.09 13.39 -5.63
C LEU A 131 -5.65 13.52 -6.12
N TYR A 132 -4.84 14.40 -5.52
CA TYR A 132 -3.45 14.63 -5.93
C TYR A 132 -2.54 13.44 -5.61
N ILE A 133 -2.69 12.84 -4.42
CA ILE A 133 -1.86 11.69 -4.02
C ILE A 133 -2.14 10.49 -4.93
N THR A 134 -3.41 10.14 -5.16
CA THR A 134 -3.76 9.02 -6.04
C THR A 134 -3.33 9.28 -7.49
N ARG A 135 -3.43 10.51 -7.97
CA ARG A 135 -2.94 10.86 -9.29
C ARG A 135 -1.41 10.78 -9.39
N ALA A 136 -0.70 11.20 -8.35
CA ALA A 136 0.76 11.08 -8.31
C ALA A 136 1.20 9.60 -8.29
N MET A 137 0.45 8.73 -7.59
CA MET A 137 0.69 7.29 -7.61
C MET A 137 0.45 6.68 -9.00
N ASP A 138 -0.62 7.09 -9.70
CA ASP A 138 -0.90 6.63 -11.06
C ASP A 138 0.19 7.05 -12.07
N TYR A 139 0.80 8.21 -11.87
CA TYR A 139 1.87 8.73 -12.72
C TYR A 139 3.24 8.18 -12.34
N PHE A 140 3.37 7.53 -11.21
CA PHE A 140 4.61 6.93 -10.82
C PHE A 140 4.92 5.72 -11.70
N ASP A 141 5.99 5.82 -12.47
CA ASP A 141 6.62 4.72 -13.21
C ASP A 141 8.13 4.85 -13.07
N LEU A 142 8.73 3.96 -12.30
CA LEU A 142 10.17 4.01 -12.01
C LEU A 142 11.01 3.76 -13.27
N ALA A 143 10.48 3.02 -14.25
CA ALA A 143 11.18 2.70 -15.48
C ALA A 143 11.11 3.82 -16.55
N GLU A 144 10.16 4.76 -16.42
CA GLU A 144 9.92 5.79 -17.45
C GLU A 144 11.18 6.58 -17.80
N ARG A 145 11.99 6.95 -16.79
CA ARG A 145 13.24 7.71 -16.98
C ARG A 145 14.41 6.86 -17.56
N TYR A 146 14.19 5.58 -17.74
CA TYR A 146 15.17 4.60 -18.20
C TYR A 146 14.65 3.84 -19.43
N ASP A 147 13.96 4.54 -20.32
CA ASP A 147 13.41 4.01 -21.58
C ASP A 147 12.59 2.72 -21.40
N GLY A 148 11.92 2.57 -20.25
CA GLY A 148 11.12 1.40 -19.89
C GLY A 148 11.92 0.22 -19.33
N VAL A 149 13.23 0.36 -19.13
CA VAL A 149 14.10 -0.72 -18.61
C VAL A 149 14.31 -0.54 -17.11
N LEU A 150 13.45 -1.15 -16.29
CA LEU A 150 13.47 -1.01 -14.82
C LEU A 150 14.84 -1.33 -14.20
N ALA A 151 15.59 -2.28 -14.78
CA ALA A 151 16.90 -2.66 -14.25
C ALA A 151 17.91 -1.50 -14.27
N GLU A 152 17.84 -0.61 -15.26
CA GLU A 152 18.76 0.52 -15.39
C GLU A 152 18.59 1.54 -14.24
N ALA A 153 17.41 1.60 -13.61
CA ALA A 153 17.17 2.41 -12.41
C ALA A 153 18.10 2.07 -11.24
N PHE A 154 18.66 0.86 -11.24
CA PHE A 154 19.48 0.35 -10.14
C PHE A 154 20.92 0.03 -10.55
N LEU A 155 21.32 0.42 -11.75
CA LEU A 155 22.65 0.11 -12.27
C LEU A 155 23.76 0.72 -11.38
N GLY A 156 24.67 -0.13 -10.92
CA GLY A 156 25.77 0.30 -10.04
C GLY A 156 25.38 0.61 -8.60
N SER A 157 24.15 0.32 -8.19
CA SER A 157 23.68 0.55 -6.81
C SER A 157 24.38 -0.38 -5.81
N GLU A 158 24.95 0.19 -4.76
CA GLU A 158 25.49 -0.54 -3.59
C GLU A 158 24.46 -0.73 -2.47
N THR A 159 23.24 -0.30 -2.68
CA THR A 159 22.12 -0.44 -1.73
C THR A 159 21.81 -1.93 -1.50
N ARG A 160 21.62 -2.31 -0.23
CA ARG A 160 21.09 -3.64 0.11
C ARG A 160 19.57 -3.58 0.13
N PHE A 161 18.94 -4.44 -0.67
CA PHE A 161 17.48 -4.50 -0.78
C PHE A 161 16.91 -5.71 -0.04
N CYS A 162 15.76 -5.52 0.60
CA CYS A 162 14.89 -6.60 1.05
C CYS A 162 13.47 -6.30 0.55
N VAL A 163 13.05 -7.00 -0.48
CA VAL A 163 11.70 -6.87 -1.05
C VAL A 163 10.78 -7.83 -0.32
N ILE A 164 9.64 -7.35 0.18
CA ILE A 164 8.69 -8.18 0.93
C ILE A 164 7.30 -8.05 0.28
N SER A 165 6.65 -9.20 0.05
CA SER A 165 5.26 -9.29 -0.43
C SER A 165 4.44 -10.23 0.45
N PHE A 166 3.10 -10.21 0.29
CA PHE A 166 2.17 -11.08 1.01
C PHE A 166 1.31 -11.87 0.02
N THR A 167 1.10 -13.15 0.30
CA THR A 167 0.45 -14.07 -0.65
C THR A 167 -0.97 -13.68 -1.02
N SER A 168 -1.71 -13.04 -0.10
CA SER A 168 -3.11 -12.64 -0.30
C SER A 168 -3.29 -11.17 -0.68
N ASP A 169 -2.19 -10.42 -0.87
CA ASP A 169 -2.26 -9.03 -1.34
C ASP A 169 -2.68 -9.00 -2.82
N TRP A 170 -3.88 -8.50 -3.07
CA TRP A 170 -4.41 -8.37 -4.42
C TRP A 170 -4.38 -6.94 -4.95
N LEU A 171 -4.03 -5.96 -4.08
CA LEU A 171 -3.76 -4.58 -4.48
C LEU A 171 -2.36 -4.45 -5.10
N TYR A 172 -1.33 -5.01 -4.43
CA TYR A 172 0.03 -5.14 -4.93
C TYR A 172 0.47 -6.61 -4.86
N PRO A 173 -0.02 -7.45 -5.77
CA PRO A 173 0.25 -8.89 -5.72
C PRO A 173 1.72 -9.20 -5.92
N THR A 174 2.17 -10.33 -5.39
CA THR A 174 3.57 -10.79 -5.42
C THR A 174 4.27 -10.66 -6.80
N PRO A 175 3.60 -10.88 -7.96
CA PRO A 175 4.24 -10.64 -9.26
C PRO A 175 4.79 -9.22 -9.43
N GLU A 176 4.19 -8.21 -8.82
CA GLU A 176 4.70 -6.82 -8.87
C GLU A 176 6.03 -6.69 -8.10
N SER A 177 6.12 -7.27 -6.91
CA SER A 177 7.36 -7.34 -6.15
C SER A 177 8.44 -8.15 -6.89
N ARG A 178 8.08 -9.22 -7.59
CA ARG A 178 9.01 -10.01 -8.40
C ARG A 178 9.59 -9.21 -9.57
N LYS A 179 8.87 -8.26 -10.17
CA LYS A 179 9.43 -7.35 -11.19
C LYS A 179 10.61 -6.55 -10.63
N ILE A 180 10.46 -6.03 -9.41
CA ILE A 180 11.53 -5.30 -8.70
C ILE A 180 12.73 -6.22 -8.47
N VAL A 181 12.50 -7.43 -7.95
CA VAL A 181 13.56 -8.43 -7.70
C VAL A 181 14.30 -8.82 -8.97
N HIS A 182 13.56 -9.05 -10.07
CA HIS A 182 14.18 -9.38 -11.37
C HIS A 182 15.05 -8.23 -11.90
N ALA A 183 14.58 -6.99 -11.77
CA ALA A 183 15.34 -5.81 -12.18
C ALA A 183 16.65 -5.67 -11.38
N LEU A 184 16.57 -5.84 -10.04
CA LEU A 184 17.72 -5.81 -9.15
C LEU A 184 18.73 -6.93 -9.45
N ASN A 185 18.24 -8.16 -9.69
CA ASN A 185 19.08 -9.29 -10.08
C ASN A 185 19.77 -9.08 -11.43
N ALA A 186 19.09 -8.46 -12.39
CA ALA A 186 19.64 -8.20 -13.72
C ALA A 186 20.90 -7.32 -13.71
N VAL A 187 21.02 -6.47 -12.69
CA VAL A 187 22.22 -5.60 -12.49
C VAL A 187 23.12 -6.08 -11.35
N ALA A 188 22.94 -7.32 -10.90
CA ALA A 188 23.68 -7.93 -9.81
C ALA A 188 23.65 -7.14 -8.48
N ALA A 189 22.57 -6.38 -8.23
CA ALA A 189 22.36 -5.68 -6.97
C ALA A 189 22.16 -6.67 -5.82
N ASN A 190 22.52 -6.25 -4.61
CA ASN A 190 22.33 -7.06 -3.41
C ASN A 190 20.84 -7.07 -2.99
N VAL A 191 20.11 -8.13 -3.32
CA VAL A 191 18.68 -8.25 -3.04
C VAL A 191 18.34 -9.55 -2.32
N SER A 192 17.51 -9.43 -1.28
CA SER A 192 16.78 -10.53 -0.66
C SER A 192 15.29 -10.37 -0.96
N PHE A 193 14.57 -11.47 -1.11
CA PHE A 193 13.13 -11.48 -1.34
C PHE A 193 12.44 -12.41 -0.36
N ALA A 194 11.35 -11.95 0.25
CA ALA A 194 10.48 -12.76 1.09
C ALA A 194 9.01 -12.59 0.65
N GLU A 195 8.35 -13.71 0.37
CA GLU A 195 6.91 -13.80 0.18
C GLU A 195 6.30 -14.39 1.45
N ILE A 196 5.62 -13.54 2.22
CA ILE A 196 5.02 -13.91 3.50
C ILE A 196 3.64 -14.52 3.27
N VAL A 197 3.39 -15.70 3.85
CA VAL A 197 2.06 -16.32 3.80
C VAL A 197 1.16 -15.60 4.80
N SER A 198 0.12 -14.94 4.31
CA SER A 198 -0.86 -14.23 5.12
C SER A 198 -2.21 -14.19 4.40
N ASP A 199 -3.30 -14.28 5.15
CA ASP A 199 -4.68 -14.14 4.65
C ASP A 199 -5.24 -12.72 4.83
N ASN A 200 -4.45 -11.77 5.36
CA ASN A 200 -4.93 -10.44 5.74
C ASN A 200 -4.94 -9.41 4.60
N GLY A 201 -4.47 -9.79 3.40
CA GLY A 201 -4.43 -8.91 2.25
C GLY A 201 -3.30 -7.88 2.30
N HIS A 202 -3.54 -6.72 1.71
CA HIS A 202 -2.55 -5.64 1.65
C HIS A 202 -2.15 -5.11 3.04
N ASP A 203 -3.09 -5.05 3.97
CA ASP A 203 -2.85 -4.57 5.34
C ASP A 203 -1.97 -5.49 6.18
N SER A 204 -1.54 -6.66 5.68
CA SER A 204 -0.69 -7.62 6.40
C SER A 204 0.54 -6.99 7.02
N PHE A 205 1.18 -6.02 6.34
CA PHE A 205 2.38 -5.35 6.88
C PHE A 205 2.09 -4.37 8.04
N LEU A 206 0.82 -4.07 8.30
CA LEU A 206 0.37 -3.23 9.43
C LEU A 206 -0.02 -4.07 10.65
N LEU A 207 -0.11 -5.38 10.48
CA LEU A 207 -0.51 -6.32 11.53
C LEU A 207 0.71 -7.00 12.16
N ASP A 208 0.48 -7.64 13.31
CA ASP A 208 1.54 -8.36 14.04
C ASP A 208 1.79 -9.76 13.45
N GLU A 209 2.29 -9.80 12.22
CA GLU A 209 2.69 -11.01 11.53
C GLU A 209 4.10 -11.44 11.97
N LEU A 210 4.19 -12.60 12.62
CA LEU A 210 5.46 -13.08 13.21
C LEU A 210 6.56 -13.26 12.15
N GLU A 211 6.22 -13.86 11.00
CA GLU A 211 7.19 -14.10 9.92
C GLU A 211 7.69 -12.77 9.35
N PHE A 212 6.80 -11.81 9.11
CA PHE A 212 7.16 -10.47 8.66
C PHE A 212 8.11 -9.78 9.63
N ARG A 213 7.81 -9.80 10.94
CA ARG A 213 8.69 -9.23 11.97
C ARG A 213 10.07 -9.86 11.96
N ASN A 214 10.14 -11.20 11.85
CA ASN A 214 11.40 -11.94 11.86
C ASN A 214 12.24 -11.63 10.63
N VAL A 215 11.64 -11.59 9.44
CA VAL A 215 12.32 -11.24 8.19
C VAL A 215 12.84 -9.81 8.25
N LEU A 216 11.98 -8.84 8.58
CA LEU A 216 12.36 -7.43 8.66
C LEU A 216 13.43 -7.18 9.73
N GLY A 217 13.22 -7.71 10.93
CA GLY A 217 14.17 -7.58 12.04
C GLY A 217 15.51 -8.21 11.72
N GLY A 218 15.53 -9.42 11.17
CA GLY A 218 16.76 -10.12 10.77
C GLY A 218 17.54 -9.36 9.70
N PHE A 219 16.84 -8.82 8.69
CA PHE A 219 17.48 -8.02 7.66
C PHE A 219 18.08 -6.72 8.20
N LEU A 220 17.33 -5.98 9.02
CA LEU A 220 17.79 -4.72 9.60
C LEU A 220 18.98 -4.94 10.56
N THR A 221 18.92 -5.98 11.40
CA THR A 221 20.02 -6.37 12.28
C THR A 221 21.27 -6.71 11.50
N GLY A 222 21.17 -7.60 10.50
CA GLY A 222 22.30 -7.97 9.67
C GLY A 222 22.87 -6.81 8.84
N ALA A 223 22.02 -5.86 8.43
CA ALA A 223 22.47 -4.66 7.75
C ALA A 223 23.22 -3.70 8.67
N ALA A 224 22.80 -3.58 9.94
CA ALA A 224 23.47 -2.78 10.96
C ALA A 224 24.84 -3.39 11.36
N GLU A 225 24.87 -4.70 11.64
CA GLU A 225 26.10 -5.44 11.97
C GLU A 225 27.17 -5.33 10.87
N HIS A 226 26.75 -5.48 9.61
CA HIS A 226 27.66 -5.32 8.47
C HIS A 226 28.33 -3.93 8.40
N ARG A 227 27.76 -2.95 9.08
CA ARG A 227 28.27 -1.57 9.19
C ARG A 227 29.01 -1.29 10.49
N GLY A 228 29.20 -2.30 11.31
CA GLY A 228 29.81 -2.12 12.65
C GLY A 228 28.91 -1.37 13.64
N LEU A 229 27.59 -1.28 13.35
CA LEU A 229 26.64 -0.71 14.29
C LEU A 229 26.21 -1.78 15.29
N THR A 230 26.41 -1.54 16.57
CA THR A 230 25.93 -2.42 17.63
C THR A 230 24.48 -2.10 17.95
N ILE A 231 23.61 -3.11 17.89
CA ILE A 231 22.22 -3.00 18.34
C ILE A 231 22.21 -3.40 19.81
N ASN A 232 22.09 -2.43 20.71
CA ASN A 232 21.94 -2.70 22.13
C ASN A 232 20.65 -3.50 22.39
N GLY A 233 20.79 -4.72 22.91
CA GLY A 233 19.68 -5.61 23.27
C GLY A 233 19.32 -6.68 22.23
N ALA A 234 20.02 -6.81 21.11
CA ALA A 234 19.87 -7.99 20.25
C ALA A 234 20.49 -9.22 20.95
N PRO A 235 19.79 -10.37 21.02
CA PRO A 235 20.41 -11.60 21.49
C PRO A 235 21.58 -11.96 20.57
N ALA A 236 22.73 -12.33 21.16
CA ALA A 236 23.86 -12.85 20.40
C ALA A 236 23.36 -14.02 19.54
N ARG A 237 23.63 -13.99 18.23
CA ARG A 237 23.36 -15.14 17.37
C ARG A 237 24.21 -16.30 17.85
N PRO A 238 23.66 -17.54 17.91
CA PRO A 238 24.41 -18.74 18.27
C PRO A 238 25.49 -19.07 17.24
#